data_a662ac1cd86279e673f431f00bbbe1cb
#
_entry.id   a662ac1cd86279e673f431f00bbbe1cb
#
_cell.length_a   1.000
_cell.length_b   1.000
_cell.length_c   1.000
_cell.angle_alpha   90.00
_cell.angle_beta   90.00
_cell.angle_gamma   90.00
#
_symmetry.space_group_name_H-M   'P 1'
#
loop_
_entity.id
_entity.type
_entity.pdbx_description
1 polymer ?
#
loop_
_entity_poly.entity_id
_entity_poly.type
_entity_poly.pdbx_seq_one_letter_code
_entity_poly.pdbx_strand_id
1 'polypeptide(L)'
;MSTWLSINGLAVLLLTVLLAAAVFAGTVWVWPRLTGRGVRPVLGRAGLQLAVTLTMGVPLLLAVNSSYGFYSSWRDLLSLQREEPAPAGTDPAGRDGLLVRSTHSWRHGGSDDPAVIGRIEAVTVRGPRSGLSAQAYVYLPPQYLNATAQRRAEFPVVLALSGFPSTTRVLIDLFRYPQVALDAVREGKMRPAVLVLTTPTVAPPRDTECVDVPGGPRVETFFAEDLRAATAAHYGLTRDPRGWGVMGNSVGGYCALKLALRKPEAYRAAAGLSASYEAARDADTGDLFGGDASRRRENDLLWRLRNLPQPPVSLLVASSRRGEHQYPQTLEFIEAVRPPARISSIVLASGGHNYETWGREVPPALVWLVGRLAPGDGGS
;
A
#
# COMPACT_ATOMS: atom_id res chain seq x y z
N MET A 1 -15.37 17.91 -0.44
CA MET A 1 -16.58 17.22 0.04
C MET A 1 -16.36 16.89 1.50
N SER A 2 -17.35 17.17 2.37
CA SER A 2 -17.23 17.02 3.82
C SER A 2 -16.81 15.58 4.19
N THR A 3 -15.86 15.44 5.09
CA THR A 3 -15.35 14.17 5.63
C THR A 3 -16.43 13.27 6.26
N TRP A 4 -17.60 13.82 6.55
CA TRP A 4 -18.75 13.15 7.17
C TRP A 4 -19.44 12.11 6.30
N LEU A 5 -19.36 12.23 4.96
CA LEU A 5 -19.97 11.30 3.98
C LEU A 5 -18.93 10.38 3.32
N SER A 6 -17.77 10.19 3.95
CA SER A 6 -16.77 9.23 3.50
C SER A 6 -17.30 7.79 3.61
N ILE A 7 -16.96 6.92 2.65
CA ILE A 7 -17.29 5.49 2.70
C ILE A 7 -16.76 4.79 3.96
N ASN A 8 -15.66 5.31 4.53
CA ASN A 8 -15.04 4.83 5.77
C ASN A 8 -15.47 5.67 7.00
N GLY A 9 -16.47 6.57 6.85
CA GLY A 9 -16.92 7.45 7.90
C GLY A 9 -17.87 6.76 8.87
N LEU A 10 -17.62 6.91 10.19
CA LEU A 10 -18.52 6.38 11.24
C LEU A 10 -19.96 6.88 11.08
N ALA A 11 -20.15 8.13 10.62
CA ALA A 11 -21.47 8.69 10.41
C ALA A 11 -22.28 7.92 9.34
N VAL A 12 -21.62 7.53 8.23
CA VAL A 12 -22.26 6.74 7.15
C VAL A 12 -22.61 5.35 7.67
N LEU A 13 -21.70 4.71 8.40
CA LEU A 13 -21.97 3.41 9.02
C LEU A 13 -23.17 3.47 9.97
N LEU A 14 -23.21 4.44 10.88
CA LEU A 14 -24.32 4.62 11.82
C LEU A 14 -25.65 4.90 11.12
N LEU A 15 -25.65 5.74 10.09
CA LEU A 15 -26.84 6.04 9.29
C LEU A 15 -27.39 4.79 8.59
N THR A 16 -26.52 3.94 8.04
CA THR A 16 -26.96 2.71 7.37
C THR A 16 -27.45 1.66 8.37
N VAL A 17 -26.87 1.58 9.56
CA VAL A 17 -27.38 0.74 10.67
C VAL A 17 -28.75 1.21 11.13
N LEU A 18 -28.94 2.52 11.33
CA LEU A 18 -30.23 3.08 11.71
C LEU A 18 -31.31 2.86 10.63
N LEU A 19 -30.95 3.00 9.35
CA LEU A 19 -31.84 2.70 8.24
C LEU A 19 -32.25 1.22 8.23
N ALA A 20 -31.29 0.31 8.40
CA ALA A 20 -31.57 -1.13 8.48
C ALA A 20 -32.50 -1.46 9.64
N ALA A 21 -32.26 -0.88 10.81
CA ALA A 21 -33.14 -1.05 11.98
C ALA A 21 -34.56 -0.53 11.73
N ALA A 22 -34.71 0.65 11.10
CA ALA A 22 -36.00 1.22 10.76
C ALA A 22 -36.76 0.37 9.72
N VAL A 23 -36.07 -0.13 8.68
CA VAL A 23 -36.66 -1.04 7.68
C VAL A 23 -37.08 -2.35 8.32
N PHE A 24 -36.27 -2.91 9.21
CA PHE A 24 -36.62 -4.12 9.95
C PHE A 24 -37.86 -3.91 10.83
N ALA A 25 -37.90 -2.84 11.63
CA ALA A 25 -39.05 -2.52 12.48
C ALA A 25 -40.30 -2.27 11.65
N GLY A 26 -40.20 -1.54 10.54
CA GLY A 26 -41.29 -1.33 9.58
C GLY A 26 -41.79 -2.64 8.97
N THR A 27 -40.87 -3.57 8.65
CA THR A 27 -41.24 -4.91 8.16
C THR A 27 -42.03 -5.68 9.18
N VAL A 28 -41.57 -5.74 10.46
CA VAL A 28 -42.28 -6.39 11.54
C VAL A 28 -43.71 -5.82 11.73
N TRP A 29 -43.85 -4.49 11.64
CA TRP A 29 -45.13 -3.79 11.79
C TRP A 29 -46.08 -4.05 10.61
N VAL A 30 -45.60 -4.13 9.39
CA VAL A 30 -46.42 -4.37 8.17
C VAL A 30 -46.70 -5.84 7.95
N TRP A 31 -45.85 -6.76 8.42
CA TRP A 31 -45.95 -8.20 8.18
C TRP A 31 -47.33 -8.80 8.44
N PRO A 32 -48.02 -8.49 9.58
CA PRO A 32 -49.36 -9.02 9.85
C PRO A 32 -50.43 -8.64 8.83
N ARG A 33 -50.23 -7.49 8.11
CA ARG A 33 -51.17 -7.02 7.08
C ARG A 33 -51.06 -7.79 5.77
N LEU A 34 -49.99 -8.58 5.61
CA LEU A 34 -49.68 -9.36 4.42
C LEU A 34 -49.91 -10.87 4.60
N THR A 35 -50.76 -11.28 5.51
CA THR A 35 -51.00 -12.71 5.86
C THR A 35 -51.81 -13.49 4.84
N GLY A 36 -52.42 -12.84 3.83
CA GLY A 36 -53.21 -13.50 2.79
C GLY A 36 -52.38 -14.44 1.90
N ARG A 37 -53.09 -15.43 1.26
CA ARG A 37 -52.51 -16.42 0.34
C ARG A 37 -52.46 -15.97 -1.12
N GLY A 38 -52.96 -14.77 -1.45
CA GLY A 38 -52.95 -14.24 -2.79
C GLY A 38 -51.56 -13.77 -3.26
N VAL A 39 -51.40 -13.53 -4.58
CA VAL A 39 -50.14 -13.09 -5.21
C VAL A 39 -49.63 -11.77 -4.60
N ARG A 40 -50.55 -10.80 -4.37
CA ARG A 40 -50.16 -9.50 -3.80
C ARG A 40 -49.53 -9.57 -2.41
N PRO A 41 -50.15 -10.29 -1.41
CA PRO A 41 -49.48 -10.47 -0.11
C PRO A 41 -48.15 -11.22 -0.19
N VAL A 42 -48.01 -12.21 -1.08
CA VAL A 42 -46.76 -12.95 -1.28
C VAL A 42 -45.67 -12.06 -1.81
N LEU A 43 -45.96 -11.29 -2.87
CA LEU A 43 -45.00 -10.31 -3.44
C LEU A 43 -44.63 -9.20 -2.44
N GLY A 44 -45.61 -8.74 -1.62
CA GLY A 44 -45.34 -7.77 -0.56
C GLY A 44 -44.36 -8.30 0.49
N ARG A 45 -44.54 -9.55 0.95
CA ARG A 45 -43.59 -10.18 1.88
C ARG A 45 -42.23 -10.41 1.26
N ALA A 46 -42.17 -10.87 0.02
CA ALA A 46 -40.91 -11.06 -0.69
C ALA A 46 -40.15 -9.71 -0.86
N GLY A 47 -40.87 -8.64 -1.20
CA GLY A 47 -40.30 -7.29 -1.29
C GLY A 47 -39.78 -6.76 0.04
N LEU A 48 -40.52 -6.95 1.12
CA LEU A 48 -40.05 -6.59 2.48
C LEU A 48 -38.82 -7.40 2.90
N GLN A 49 -38.80 -8.70 2.64
CA GLN A 49 -37.65 -9.54 2.94
C GLN A 49 -36.42 -9.11 2.15
N LEU A 50 -36.58 -8.80 0.86
CA LEU A 50 -35.49 -8.29 0.03
C LEU A 50 -34.97 -6.95 0.57
N ALA A 51 -35.87 -6.04 0.95
CA ALA A 51 -35.49 -4.73 1.50
C ALA A 51 -34.68 -4.89 2.81
N VAL A 52 -35.10 -5.77 3.72
CA VAL A 52 -34.36 -6.08 4.95
C VAL A 52 -32.98 -6.66 4.63
N THR A 53 -32.91 -7.64 3.71
CA THR A 53 -31.64 -8.28 3.33
C THR A 53 -30.65 -7.27 2.75
N LEU A 54 -31.10 -6.42 1.83
CA LEU A 54 -30.25 -5.40 1.21
C LEU A 54 -29.79 -4.34 2.22
N THR A 55 -30.72 -3.84 3.07
CA THR A 55 -30.37 -2.79 4.04
C THR A 55 -29.48 -3.30 5.17
N MET A 56 -29.58 -4.58 5.57
CA MET A 56 -28.66 -5.20 6.52
C MET A 56 -27.28 -5.53 5.91
N GLY A 57 -27.23 -5.85 4.63
CA GLY A 57 -25.98 -6.13 3.92
C GLY A 57 -25.07 -4.91 3.80
N VAL A 58 -25.64 -3.70 3.59
CA VAL A 58 -24.88 -2.48 3.40
C VAL A 58 -23.98 -2.12 4.59
N PRO A 59 -24.47 -1.99 5.84
CA PRO A 59 -23.59 -1.67 6.96
C PRO A 59 -22.53 -2.75 7.22
N LEU A 60 -22.83 -4.02 6.96
CA LEU A 60 -21.87 -5.11 7.06
C LEU A 60 -20.72 -4.90 6.06
N LEU A 61 -21.03 -4.64 4.79
CA LEU A 61 -20.04 -4.37 3.76
C LEU A 61 -19.21 -3.11 4.07
N LEU A 62 -19.85 -2.04 4.58
CA LEU A 62 -19.14 -0.84 5.00
C LEU A 62 -18.23 -1.08 6.21
N ALA A 63 -18.66 -1.89 7.18
CA ALA A 63 -17.83 -2.27 8.33
C ALA A 63 -16.61 -3.09 7.90
N VAL A 64 -16.79 -4.03 6.98
CA VAL A 64 -15.69 -4.80 6.38
C VAL A 64 -14.77 -3.86 5.60
N ASN A 65 -15.33 -2.97 4.78
CA ASN A 65 -14.51 -1.99 4.04
C ASN A 65 -13.74 -1.07 4.98
N SER A 66 -14.32 -0.59 6.07
CA SER A 66 -13.63 0.27 7.03
C SER A 66 -12.50 -0.46 7.77
N SER A 67 -12.59 -1.77 7.91
CA SER A 67 -11.57 -2.60 8.55
C SER A 67 -10.42 -2.96 7.59
N TYR A 68 -10.74 -3.31 6.36
CA TYR A 68 -9.79 -3.80 5.36
C TYR A 68 -9.48 -2.78 4.26
N GLY A 69 -10.35 -1.75 4.04
CA GLY A 69 -10.20 -0.60 3.13
C GLY A 69 -9.99 -0.97 1.68
N PHE A 70 -10.74 -1.93 1.21
CA PHE A 70 -10.76 -2.29 -0.21
C PHE A 70 -11.04 -1.08 -1.10
N TYR A 71 -11.85 -0.14 -0.61
CA TYR A 71 -12.23 1.08 -1.33
C TYR A 71 -11.96 2.32 -0.47
N SER A 72 -11.23 3.28 -1.03
CA SER A 72 -10.88 4.54 -0.35
C SER A 72 -11.99 5.59 -0.44
N SER A 73 -12.86 5.48 -1.43
CA SER A 73 -13.94 6.45 -1.72
C SER A 73 -15.13 5.80 -2.43
N TRP A 74 -16.30 6.49 -2.44
CA TRP A 74 -17.45 6.09 -3.23
C TRP A 74 -17.16 6.01 -4.73
N ARG A 75 -16.27 6.87 -5.26
CA ARG A 75 -15.86 6.85 -6.66
C ARG A 75 -15.04 5.61 -6.99
N ASP A 76 -14.22 5.19 -6.04
CA ASP A 76 -13.43 3.99 -6.12
C ASP A 76 -14.33 2.75 -6.13
N LEU A 77 -15.28 2.65 -5.16
CA LEU A 77 -16.28 1.57 -5.10
C LEU A 77 -17.11 1.45 -6.38
N LEU A 78 -17.54 2.59 -6.95
CA LEU A 78 -18.37 2.60 -8.16
C LEU A 78 -17.53 2.44 -9.45
N SER A 79 -16.23 2.15 -9.34
CA SER A 79 -15.28 2.04 -10.46
C SER A 79 -15.25 3.29 -11.36
N LEU A 80 -15.68 4.45 -10.82
CA LEU A 80 -15.63 5.75 -11.52
C LEU A 80 -14.21 6.31 -11.58
N GLN A 81 -13.26 5.65 -10.92
CA GLN A 81 -11.82 5.87 -10.92
C GLN A 81 -11.11 4.52 -11.04
N ARG A 82 -11.41 3.76 -12.11
CA ARG A 82 -10.54 2.64 -12.46
C ARG A 82 -9.15 3.23 -12.67
N GLU A 83 -8.17 2.74 -11.93
CA GLU A 83 -6.79 2.78 -12.41
C GLU A 83 -6.83 1.97 -13.69
N GLU A 84 -6.93 2.66 -14.84
CA GLU A 84 -6.85 1.97 -16.13
C GLU A 84 -5.52 1.22 -16.14
N PRO A 85 -5.52 -0.07 -16.45
CA PRO A 85 -4.26 -0.77 -16.73
C PRO A 85 -3.50 0.12 -17.72
N ALA A 86 -2.25 0.45 -17.40
CA ALA A 86 -1.46 1.26 -18.31
C ALA A 86 -1.52 0.57 -19.67
N PRO A 87 -2.03 1.23 -20.75
CA PRO A 87 -2.20 0.57 -22.02
C PRO A 87 -0.84 0.00 -22.42
N ALA A 88 -0.83 -1.29 -22.79
CA ALA A 88 0.29 -1.95 -23.43
C ALA A 88 0.41 -1.39 -24.86
N GLY A 89 0.61 -0.09 -25.02
CA GLY A 89 0.56 0.64 -26.27
C GLY A 89 1.82 1.46 -26.49
N THR A 90 2.10 1.68 -27.74
CA THR A 90 3.23 2.37 -28.38
C THR A 90 3.34 3.89 -28.13
N ASP A 91 2.67 4.45 -27.11
CA ASP A 91 2.90 5.83 -26.71
C ASP A 91 4.34 5.99 -26.21
N PRO A 92 5.06 7.01 -26.67
CA PRO A 92 6.42 7.24 -26.24
C PRO A 92 6.41 7.49 -24.72
N ALA A 93 6.71 6.45 -23.94
CA ALA A 93 7.26 6.68 -22.61
C ALA A 93 8.43 7.62 -22.80
N GLY A 94 8.56 8.66 -21.95
CA GLY A 94 9.72 9.51 -21.98
C GLY A 94 10.97 8.62 -22.07
N ARG A 95 12.07 9.15 -22.58
CA ARG A 95 13.34 8.40 -22.79
C ARG A 95 13.77 7.58 -21.56
N ASP A 96 13.23 7.91 -20.39
CA ASP A 96 13.56 7.36 -19.07
C ASP A 96 12.63 6.23 -18.61
N GLY A 97 11.63 5.81 -19.39
CA GLY A 97 10.67 4.76 -19.00
C GLY A 97 9.58 5.23 -18.04
N LEU A 98 9.48 6.54 -17.71
CA LEU A 98 8.47 7.10 -16.84
C LEU A 98 7.68 8.20 -17.59
N LEU A 99 6.34 8.12 -17.51
CA LEU A 99 5.42 9.08 -18.09
C LEU A 99 4.59 9.73 -16.99
N VAL A 100 4.68 11.04 -16.83
CA VAL A 100 3.78 11.80 -15.96
C VAL A 100 2.44 11.97 -16.66
N ARG A 101 1.36 11.47 -16.02
CA ARG A 101 -0.01 11.49 -16.55
C ARG A 101 -0.76 12.75 -16.14
N SER A 102 -0.62 13.12 -14.87
CA SER A 102 -1.27 14.30 -14.30
C SER A 102 -0.65 14.68 -12.96
N THR A 103 -0.95 15.90 -12.52
CA THR A 103 -0.70 16.32 -11.14
C THR A 103 -1.95 16.08 -10.31
N HIS A 104 -1.79 15.39 -9.19
CA HIS A 104 -2.87 15.15 -8.25
C HIS A 104 -3.03 16.36 -7.31
N SER A 105 -4.20 16.99 -7.34
CA SER A 105 -4.51 18.10 -6.43
C SER A 105 -4.76 17.60 -5.01
N TRP A 106 -4.10 18.21 -4.03
CA TRP A 106 -4.29 17.91 -2.63
C TRP A 106 -4.13 19.16 -1.78
N ARG A 107 -4.55 19.11 -0.52
CA ARG A 107 -4.48 20.23 0.43
C ARG A 107 -4.01 19.75 1.78
N HIS A 108 -3.20 20.58 2.45
CA HIS A 108 -2.74 20.31 3.80
C HIS A 108 -2.48 21.61 4.56
N GLY A 109 -2.91 21.68 5.82
CA GLY A 109 -2.72 22.88 6.65
C GLY A 109 -3.35 24.15 6.05
N GLY A 110 -4.46 24.01 5.29
CA GLY A 110 -5.13 25.14 4.62
C GLY A 110 -4.52 25.58 3.29
N SER A 111 -3.35 25.03 2.90
CA SER A 111 -2.68 25.34 1.62
C SER A 111 -2.90 24.27 0.57
N ASP A 112 -2.87 24.69 -0.70
CA ASP A 112 -2.76 23.84 -1.90
C ASP A 112 -1.56 24.26 -2.77
N ASP A 113 -0.74 25.20 -2.29
CA ASP A 113 0.45 25.66 -2.98
C ASP A 113 1.57 24.58 -2.95
N PRO A 114 2.03 24.08 -4.10
CA PRO A 114 3.13 23.12 -4.17
C PRO A 114 4.44 23.60 -3.53
N ALA A 115 4.68 24.90 -3.48
CA ALA A 115 5.86 25.47 -2.79
C ALA A 115 5.79 25.27 -1.26
N VAL A 116 4.59 25.07 -0.73
CA VAL A 116 4.34 24.89 0.71
C VAL A 116 4.12 23.43 1.09
N ILE A 117 3.37 22.67 0.28
CA ILE A 117 2.97 21.32 0.60
C ILE A 117 3.64 20.24 -0.25
N GLY A 118 4.36 20.60 -1.31
CA GLY A 118 4.90 19.68 -2.28
C GLY A 118 3.89 19.32 -3.37
N ARG A 119 4.30 18.45 -4.29
CA ARG A 119 3.50 18.03 -5.44
C ARG A 119 3.37 16.53 -5.51
N ILE A 120 2.20 16.05 -5.89
CA ILE A 120 1.95 14.62 -6.16
C ILE A 120 1.71 14.48 -7.66
N GLU A 121 2.51 13.65 -8.31
CA GLU A 121 2.38 13.34 -9.74
C GLU A 121 1.89 11.90 -9.90
N ALA A 122 0.83 11.72 -10.69
CA ALA A 122 0.38 10.41 -11.15
C ALA A 122 1.24 10.02 -12.37
N VAL A 123 1.91 8.89 -12.27
CA VAL A 123 2.87 8.43 -13.28
C VAL A 123 2.58 7.01 -13.74
N THR A 124 2.99 6.70 -14.97
CA THR A 124 3.11 5.33 -15.46
C THR A 124 4.58 4.98 -15.59
N VAL A 125 5.00 3.90 -14.96
CA VAL A 125 6.35 3.35 -15.07
C VAL A 125 6.31 2.15 -16.00
N ARG A 126 7.15 2.15 -17.03
CA ARG A 126 7.36 1.02 -17.96
C ARG A 126 8.69 0.37 -17.67
N GLY A 127 8.68 -0.94 -17.47
CA GLY A 127 9.84 -1.75 -17.14
C GLY A 127 10.38 -2.49 -18.36
N PRO A 128 11.45 -2.01 -18.99
CA PRO A 128 12.02 -2.69 -20.16
C PRO A 128 12.61 -4.07 -19.84
N ARG A 129 13.01 -4.31 -18.59
CA ARG A 129 13.59 -5.59 -18.16
C ARG A 129 12.53 -6.60 -17.74
N SER A 130 11.51 -6.12 -17.00
CA SER A 130 10.41 -6.99 -16.55
C SER A 130 9.34 -7.21 -17.61
N GLY A 131 9.22 -6.28 -18.57
CA GLY A 131 8.10 -6.23 -19.52
C GLY A 131 6.80 -5.69 -18.91
N LEU A 132 6.84 -5.22 -17.66
CA LEU A 132 5.66 -4.76 -16.93
C LEU A 132 5.47 -3.24 -17.08
N SER A 133 4.22 -2.81 -16.86
CA SER A 133 3.87 -1.41 -16.78
C SER A 133 2.93 -1.21 -15.59
N ALA A 134 3.24 -0.23 -14.72
CA ALA A 134 2.46 0.03 -13.53
C ALA A 134 2.23 1.52 -13.32
N GLN A 135 1.11 1.82 -12.63
CA GLN A 135 0.82 3.17 -12.16
C GLN A 135 1.43 3.37 -10.78
N ALA A 136 1.91 4.59 -10.54
CA ALA A 136 2.40 5.03 -9.24
C ALA A 136 2.04 6.51 -9.02
N TYR A 137 2.11 6.95 -7.77
CA TYR A 137 2.13 8.37 -7.44
C TYR A 137 3.50 8.71 -6.88
N VAL A 138 4.05 9.84 -7.32
CA VAL A 138 5.32 10.36 -6.80
C VAL A 138 5.05 11.64 -6.04
N TYR A 139 5.34 11.63 -4.75
CA TYR A 139 5.33 12.83 -3.93
C TYR A 139 6.71 13.49 -3.94
N LEU A 140 6.74 14.74 -4.37
CA LEU A 140 7.90 15.61 -4.43
C LEU A 140 7.76 16.66 -3.32
N PRO A 141 8.59 16.63 -2.26
CA PRO A 141 8.49 17.60 -1.18
C PRO A 141 8.86 19.02 -1.63
N PRO A 142 8.40 20.08 -0.92
CA PRO A 142 8.71 21.48 -1.28
C PRO A 142 10.21 21.73 -1.49
N GLN A 143 11.05 21.14 -0.66
CA GLN A 143 12.50 21.30 -0.72
C GLN A 143 13.10 20.72 -2.01
N TYR A 144 12.52 19.63 -2.54
CA TYR A 144 12.92 19.05 -3.82
C TYR A 144 12.55 19.98 -4.99
N LEU A 145 11.34 20.56 -4.95
CA LEU A 145 10.87 21.46 -6.01
C LEU A 145 11.76 22.70 -6.14
N ASN A 146 12.32 23.17 -5.02
CA ASN A 146 13.23 24.34 -4.96
C ASN A 146 14.71 23.96 -5.11
N ALA A 147 15.04 22.66 -5.26
CA ALA A 147 16.41 22.20 -5.38
C ALA A 147 16.96 22.36 -6.81
N THR A 148 18.25 22.69 -6.93
CA THR A 148 18.97 22.61 -8.20
C THR A 148 19.07 21.15 -8.68
N ALA A 149 19.31 20.95 -9.97
CA ALA A 149 19.42 19.61 -10.54
C ALA A 149 20.46 18.74 -9.80
N GLN A 150 21.60 19.33 -9.41
CA GLN A 150 22.68 18.64 -8.69
C GLN A 150 22.22 18.19 -7.29
N ARG A 151 21.46 19.04 -6.59
CA ARG A 151 20.98 18.74 -5.24
C ARG A 151 19.83 17.75 -5.19
N ARG A 152 19.16 17.47 -6.31
CA ARG A 152 18.08 16.47 -6.37
C ARG A 152 18.58 15.06 -6.05
N ALA A 153 19.79 14.74 -6.44
CA ALA A 153 20.41 13.45 -6.11
C ALA A 153 20.61 13.22 -4.60
N GLU A 154 20.63 14.29 -3.78
CA GLU A 154 20.79 14.19 -2.31
C GLU A 154 19.51 13.70 -1.61
N PHE A 155 18.34 13.76 -2.27
CA PHE A 155 17.08 13.35 -1.66
C PHE A 155 16.97 11.82 -1.59
N PRO A 156 16.72 11.26 -0.40
CA PRO A 156 16.41 9.84 -0.29
C PRO A 156 15.07 9.54 -0.94
N VAL A 157 14.92 8.30 -1.37
CA VAL A 157 13.70 7.80 -1.99
C VAL A 157 13.11 6.68 -1.17
N VAL A 158 11.83 6.75 -0.90
CA VAL A 158 11.06 5.69 -0.24
C VAL A 158 10.03 5.14 -1.21
N LEU A 159 10.14 3.85 -1.54
CA LEU A 159 9.07 3.11 -2.18
C LEU A 159 8.10 2.65 -1.09
N ALA A 160 6.83 3.07 -1.18
CA ALA A 160 5.77 2.61 -0.29
C ALA A 160 4.78 1.73 -1.06
N LEU A 161 4.56 0.52 -0.55
CA LEU A 161 3.71 -0.52 -1.13
C LEU A 161 2.45 -0.72 -0.28
N SER A 162 1.28 -0.68 -0.89
CA SER A 162 0.03 -1.03 -0.21
C SER A 162 -0.07 -2.54 0.08
N GLY A 163 -1.05 -2.93 0.90
CA GLY A 163 -1.46 -4.33 1.02
C GLY A 163 -2.24 -4.82 -0.21
N PHE A 164 -2.62 -6.08 -0.21
CA PHE A 164 -3.51 -6.69 -1.21
C PHE A 164 -4.80 -7.19 -0.51
N PRO A 165 -5.97 -7.08 -1.14
CA PRO A 165 -6.27 -6.25 -2.32
C PRO A 165 -6.43 -4.78 -1.92
N SER A 166 -5.78 -3.88 -2.66
CA SER A 166 -5.83 -2.44 -2.40
C SER A 166 -5.42 -1.64 -3.63
N THR A 167 -5.75 -0.36 -3.64
CA THR A 167 -5.33 0.56 -4.70
C THR A 167 -4.20 1.46 -4.22
N THR A 168 -3.42 2.00 -5.16
CA THR A 168 -2.35 2.97 -4.86
C THR A 168 -2.88 4.21 -4.13
N ARG A 169 -4.13 4.60 -4.39
CA ARG A 169 -4.75 5.78 -3.76
C ARG A 169 -4.91 5.66 -2.24
N VAL A 170 -5.03 4.46 -1.71
CA VAL A 170 -5.08 4.20 -0.26
C VAL A 170 -3.87 4.82 0.45
N LEU A 171 -2.69 4.79 -0.17
CA LEU A 171 -1.48 5.38 0.39
C LEU A 171 -1.56 6.91 0.50
N ILE A 172 -2.36 7.56 -0.36
CA ILE A 172 -2.59 9.01 -0.34
C ILE A 172 -3.77 9.38 0.56
N ASP A 173 -4.93 8.74 0.31
CA ASP A 173 -6.20 9.18 0.87
C ASP A 173 -6.41 8.70 2.31
N LEU A 174 -5.89 7.50 2.65
CA LEU A 174 -6.13 6.85 3.93
C LEU A 174 -4.88 6.85 4.82
N PHE A 175 -3.74 6.37 4.33
CA PHE A 175 -2.47 6.41 5.06
C PHE A 175 -1.80 7.78 5.05
N ARG A 176 -2.19 8.65 4.11
CA ARG A 176 -1.76 10.04 4.05
C ARG A 176 -0.25 10.22 4.04
N TYR A 177 0.46 9.34 3.33
CA TYR A 177 1.93 9.37 3.26
C TYR A 177 2.52 10.74 2.95
N PRO A 178 2.00 11.53 1.97
CA PRO A 178 2.50 12.87 1.71
C PRO A 178 2.36 13.81 2.90
N GLN A 179 1.22 13.77 3.61
CA GLN A 179 0.97 14.58 4.81
C GLN A 179 1.90 14.17 5.95
N VAL A 180 2.01 12.85 6.22
CA VAL A 180 2.90 12.29 7.25
C VAL A 180 4.35 12.73 7.00
N ALA A 181 4.82 12.65 5.75
CA ALA A 181 6.17 13.07 5.40
C ALA A 181 6.38 14.58 5.60
N LEU A 182 5.42 15.39 5.13
CA LEU A 182 5.49 16.85 5.24
C LEU A 182 5.51 17.30 6.72
N ASP A 183 4.62 16.72 7.54
CA ASP A 183 4.54 17.07 8.97
C ASP A 183 5.80 16.62 9.71
N ALA A 184 6.32 15.42 9.44
CA ALA A 184 7.56 14.96 10.06
C ALA A 184 8.78 15.84 9.69
N VAL A 185 8.82 16.37 8.47
CA VAL A 185 9.86 17.32 8.05
C VAL A 185 9.69 18.67 8.77
N ARG A 186 8.47 19.20 8.85
CA ARG A 186 8.18 20.46 9.54
C ARG A 186 8.50 20.40 11.04
N GLU A 187 8.27 19.25 11.63
CA GLU A 187 8.58 18.99 13.05
C GLU A 187 10.07 18.67 13.30
N GLY A 188 10.90 18.68 12.26
CA GLY A 188 12.34 18.35 12.36
C GLY A 188 12.64 16.89 12.69
N LYS A 189 11.66 15.99 12.58
CA LYS A 189 11.79 14.56 12.88
C LYS A 189 12.38 13.77 11.72
N MET A 190 12.28 14.28 10.49
CA MET A 190 12.70 13.62 9.29
C MET A 190 13.27 14.64 8.29
N ARG A 191 14.31 14.27 7.54
CA ARG A 191 14.73 15.06 6.39
C ARG A 191 13.77 14.86 5.21
N PRO A 192 13.69 15.84 4.27
CA PRO A 192 12.84 15.69 3.09
C PRO A 192 13.21 14.45 2.27
N ALA A 193 12.20 13.73 1.78
CA ALA A 193 12.34 12.52 0.98
C ALA A 193 11.33 12.52 -0.17
N VAL A 194 11.70 11.93 -1.30
CA VAL A 194 10.77 11.62 -2.39
C VAL A 194 10.08 10.30 -2.08
N LEU A 195 8.74 10.27 -2.21
CA LEU A 195 7.97 9.04 -1.98
C LEU A 195 7.44 8.53 -3.31
N VAL A 196 7.64 7.26 -3.60
CA VAL A 196 7.03 6.54 -4.72
C VAL A 196 5.99 5.59 -4.14
N LEU A 197 4.73 5.86 -4.42
CA LEU A 197 3.60 5.17 -3.83
C LEU A 197 2.97 4.27 -4.90
N THR A 198 2.86 2.97 -4.65
CA THR A 198 2.24 2.03 -5.60
C THR A 198 1.70 0.79 -4.89
N THR A 199 1.01 -0.07 -5.63
CA THR A 199 0.56 -1.39 -5.16
C THR A 199 1.60 -2.46 -5.50
N PRO A 200 1.75 -3.54 -4.71
CA PRO A 200 2.56 -4.69 -5.09
C PRO A 200 1.97 -5.44 -6.29
N THR A 201 0.67 -5.30 -6.57
CA THR A 201 -0.04 -5.99 -7.65
C THR A 201 0.11 -5.23 -8.96
N VAL A 202 1.28 -5.33 -9.58
CA VAL A 202 1.58 -4.68 -10.87
C VAL A 202 1.24 -5.56 -12.09
N ALA A 203 0.74 -6.77 -11.85
CA ALA A 203 0.28 -7.72 -12.87
C ALA A 203 -1.11 -8.31 -12.51
N PRO A 204 -2.14 -7.45 -12.37
CA PRO A 204 -3.47 -7.87 -11.94
C PRO A 204 -4.10 -8.87 -12.94
N PRO A 205 -5.04 -9.71 -12.51
CA PRO A 205 -5.67 -9.70 -11.17
C PRO A 205 -4.89 -10.47 -10.08
N ARG A 206 -3.80 -11.16 -10.46
CA ARG A 206 -3.07 -12.05 -9.58
C ARG A 206 -2.25 -11.28 -8.56
N ASP A 207 -2.31 -11.70 -7.29
CA ASP A 207 -1.31 -11.30 -6.31
C ASP A 207 -0.01 -12.08 -6.56
N THR A 208 1.03 -11.38 -6.97
CA THR A 208 2.32 -11.99 -7.29
C THR A 208 3.32 -11.94 -6.15
N GLU A 209 2.94 -11.39 -5.00
CA GLU A 209 3.80 -11.32 -3.82
C GLU A 209 5.22 -10.78 -4.13
N CYS A 210 5.31 -9.88 -5.11
CA CYS A 210 6.58 -9.37 -5.64
C CYS A 210 7.57 -10.47 -6.07
N VAL A 211 7.09 -11.57 -6.65
CA VAL A 211 7.90 -12.67 -7.15
C VAL A 211 8.10 -12.54 -8.66
N ASP A 212 9.27 -12.90 -9.15
CA ASP A 212 9.47 -13.20 -10.58
C ASP A 212 8.92 -14.60 -10.84
N VAL A 213 7.68 -14.67 -11.35
CA VAL A 213 6.96 -15.92 -11.57
C VAL A 213 7.57 -16.66 -12.78
N PRO A 214 7.93 -17.95 -12.68
CA PRO A 214 8.45 -18.71 -13.80
C PRO A 214 7.49 -18.71 -15.00
N GLY A 215 7.95 -18.23 -16.15
CA GLY A 215 7.11 -18.09 -17.35
C GLY A 215 6.01 -17.04 -17.25
N GLY A 216 6.01 -16.21 -16.21
CA GLY A 216 5.02 -15.20 -15.92
C GLY A 216 5.61 -13.82 -15.64
N PRO A 217 4.88 -12.94 -14.91
CA PRO A 217 5.30 -11.58 -14.62
C PRO A 217 6.55 -11.54 -13.73
N ARG A 218 7.48 -10.64 -14.05
CA ARG A 218 8.76 -10.47 -13.36
C ARG A 218 8.69 -9.29 -12.39
N VAL A 219 7.95 -9.47 -11.29
CA VAL A 219 7.58 -8.36 -10.39
C VAL A 219 8.73 -7.96 -9.45
N GLU A 220 9.57 -8.92 -8.99
CA GLU A 220 10.79 -8.59 -8.23
C GLU A 220 11.74 -7.74 -9.08
N THR A 221 11.95 -8.13 -10.35
CA THR A 221 12.75 -7.35 -11.30
C THR A 221 12.15 -5.95 -11.52
N PHE A 222 10.84 -5.83 -11.66
CA PHE A 222 10.19 -4.53 -11.83
C PHE A 222 10.51 -3.57 -10.69
N PHE A 223 10.33 -4.00 -9.45
CA PHE A 223 10.57 -3.13 -8.30
C PHE A 223 12.05 -2.87 -8.02
N ALA A 224 12.89 -3.90 -8.17
CA ALA A 224 14.31 -3.76 -7.86
C ALA A 224 15.09 -2.97 -8.92
N GLU A 225 14.69 -3.06 -10.19
CA GLU A 225 15.47 -2.52 -11.30
C GLU A 225 14.71 -1.44 -12.08
N ASP A 226 13.56 -1.78 -12.68
CA ASP A 226 12.87 -0.91 -13.63
C ASP A 226 12.31 0.36 -12.98
N LEU A 227 11.52 0.21 -11.92
CA LEU A 227 10.90 1.34 -11.21
C LEU A 227 11.96 2.29 -10.65
N ARG A 228 13.01 1.74 -10.05
CA ARG A 228 14.11 2.55 -9.51
C ARG A 228 14.85 3.29 -10.61
N ALA A 229 15.22 2.60 -11.70
CA ALA A 229 15.94 3.21 -12.81
C ALA A 229 15.15 4.34 -13.46
N ALA A 230 13.86 4.11 -13.75
CA ALA A 230 12.97 5.09 -14.35
C ALA A 230 12.75 6.30 -13.43
N THR A 231 12.49 6.07 -12.14
CA THR A 231 12.29 7.15 -11.16
C THR A 231 13.56 7.97 -10.97
N ALA A 232 14.72 7.32 -10.81
CA ALA A 232 15.98 8.01 -10.64
C ALA A 232 16.35 8.86 -11.86
N ALA A 233 16.17 8.33 -13.08
CA ALA A 233 16.47 9.04 -14.31
C ALA A 233 15.55 10.26 -14.52
N HIS A 234 14.23 10.08 -14.32
CA HIS A 234 13.24 11.13 -14.55
C HIS A 234 13.36 12.29 -13.56
N TYR A 235 13.55 11.99 -12.29
CA TYR A 235 13.60 13.00 -11.23
C TYR A 235 15.01 13.42 -10.82
N GLY A 236 16.07 12.92 -11.48
CA GLY A 236 17.46 13.25 -11.15
C GLY A 236 17.88 12.78 -9.76
N LEU A 237 17.35 11.63 -9.31
CA LEU A 237 17.62 11.07 -7.99
C LEU A 237 18.81 10.10 -8.02
N THR A 238 19.38 9.84 -6.86
CA THR A 238 20.48 8.87 -6.74
C THR A 238 20.08 7.46 -7.18
N ARG A 239 21.02 6.72 -7.77
CA ARG A 239 20.90 5.28 -8.03
C ARG A 239 21.55 4.43 -6.95
N ASP A 240 22.29 5.05 -6.03
CA ASP A 240 22.93 4.35 -4.93
C ASP A 240 21.85 3.70 -4.02
N PRO A 241 21.95 2.39 -3.73
CA PRO A 241 21.02 1.71 -2.84
C PRO A 241 20.96 2.32 -1.43
N ARG A 242 22.04 2.99 -0.99
CA ARG A 242 22.09 3.69 0.30
C ARG A 242 21.07 4.83 0.40
N GLY A 243 20.66 5.41 -0.73
CA GLY A 243 19.63 6.45 -0.82
C GLY A 243 18.20 5.88 -0.98
N TRP A 244 18.01 4.55 -1.09
CA TRP A 244 16.72 3.93 -1.34
C TRP A 244 16.25 3.05 -0.19
N GLY A 245 15.02 3.29 0.25
CA GLY A 245 14.30 2.46 1.19
C GLY A 245 12.97 1.97 0.62
N VAL A 246 12.46 0.90 1.19
CA VAL A 246 11.16 0.34 0.82
C VAL A 246 10.36 0.03 2.07
N MET A 247 9.07 0.33 2.06
CA MET A 247 8.16 0.00 3.15
C MET A 247 6.78 -0.39 2.64
N GLY A 248 6.01 -1.06 3.46
CA GLY A 248 4.64 -1.42 3.11
C GLY A 248 3.92 -2.11 4.25
N ASN A 249 2.61 -2.31 4.08
CA ASN A 249 1.77 -3.03 5.02
C ASN A 249 1.30 -4.35 4.44
N SER A 250 1.07 -5.36 5.32
CA SER A 250 0.56 -6.67 4.90
C SER A 250 1.45 -7.30 3.80
N VAL A 251 0.89 -7.67 2.64
CA VAL A 251 1.63 -8.13 1.44
C VAL A 251 2.70 -7.12 1.01
N GLY A 252 2.39 -5.82 1.02
CA GLY A 252 3.39 -4.78 0.73
C GLY A 252 4.54 -4.77 1.74
N GLY A 253 4.26 -5.12 3.00
CA GLY A 253 5.29 -5.29 4.05
C GLY A 253 6.20 -6.50 3.80
N TYR A 254 5.61 -7.62 3.42
CA TYR A 254 6.37 -8.81 2.97
C TYR A 254 7.25 -8.47 1.77
N CYS A 255 6.68 -7.83 0.75
CA CYS A 255 7.42 -7.35 -0.41
C CYS A 255 8.61 -6.47 -0.02
N ALA A 256 8.39 -5.51 0.88
CA ALA A 256 9.43 -4.58 1.31
C ALA A 256 10.61 -5.32 1.98
N LEU A 257 10.32 -6.18 2.96
CA LEU A 257 11.34 -6.97 3.65
C LEU A 257 12.07 -7.91 2.69
N LYS A 258 11.32 -8.58 1.80
CA LYS A 258 11.88 -9.48 0.79
C LYS A 258 12.81 -8.76 -0.18
N LEU A 259 12.38 -7.61 -0.72
CA LEU A 259 13.20 -6.82 -1.63
C LEU A 259 14.53 -6.41 -1.01
N ALA A 260 14.55 -5.94 0.24
CA ALA A 260 15.80 -5.60 0.91
C ALA A 260 16.71 -6.82 1.18
N LEU A 261 16.12 -7.96 1.54
CA LEU A 261 16.88 -9.18 1.81
C LEU A 261 17.40 -9.88 0.55
N ARG A 262 16.69 -9.77 -0.58
CA ARG A 262 17.05 -10.46 -1.84
C ARG A 262 17.77 -9.54 -2.82
N LYS A 263 17.55 -8.22 -2.72
CA LYS A 263 18.07 -7.17 -3.61
C LYS A 263 18.72 -6.04 -2.80
N PRO A 264 19.74 -6.33 -1.97
CA PRO A 264 20.45 -5.32 -1.17
C PRO A 264 21.16 -4.27 -2.02
N GLU A 265 21.40 -4.59 -3.30
CA GLU A 265 21.89 -3.67 -4.33
C GLU A 265 20.83 -2.68 -4.81
N ALA A 266 19.56 -2.89 -4.44
CA ALA A 266 18.45 -2.01 -4.74
C ALA A 266 18.00 -1.18 -3.53
N TYR A 267 17.90 -1.79 -2.36
CA TYR A 267 17.35 -1.16 -1.17
C TYR A 267 18.23 -1.41 0.05
N ARG A 268 18.64 -0.33 0.72
CA ARG A 268 19.50 -0.39 1.91
C ARG A 268 18.72 -0.62 3.20
N ALA A 269 17.46 -0.21 3.22
CA ALA A 269 16.60 -0.35 4.39
C ALA A 269 15.17 -0.71 3.99
N ALA A 270 14.48 -1.47 4.85
CA ALA A 270 13.08 -1.82 4.66
C ALA A 270 12.28 -1.77 5.95
N ALA A 271 10.97 -1.47 5.82
CA ALA A 271 10.01 -1.54 6.90
C ALA A 271 8.77 -2.36 6.51
N GLY A 272 8.49 -3.43 7.24
CA GLY A 272 7.28 -4.25 7.10
C GLY A 272 6.30 -3.96 8.23
N LEU A 273 5.11 -3.47 7.88
CA LEU A 273 4.05 -3.12 8.82
C LEU A 273 3.01 -4.24 8.83
N SER A 274 2.82 -4.91 9.96
CA SER A 274 1.98 -6.12 10.10
C SER A 274 2.20 -7.08 8.91
N ALA A 275 3.47 -7.34 8.58
CA ALA A 275 3.87 -8.10 7.41
C ALA A 275 3.69 -9.60 7.61
N SER A 276 3.40 -10.34 6.53
CA SER A 276 3.68 -11.77 6.45
C SER A 276 5.18 -12.02 6.21
N TYR A 277 5.64 -13.25 6.44
CA TYR A 277 7.05 -13.63 6.26
C TYR A 277 7.25 -14.72 5.22
N GLU A 278 6.17 -15.19 4.62
CA GLU A 278 6.17 -16.07 3.45
C GLU A 278 5.04 -15.66 2.49
N ALA A 279 5.14 -16.08 1.24
CA ALA A 279 4.10 -15.87 0.24
C ALA A 279 2.83 -16.66 0.58
N ALA A 280 1.67 -16.03 0.41
CA ALA A 280 0.37 -16.65 0.64
C ALA A 280 0.15 -17.91 -0.21
N ARG A 281 -0.78 -18.76 0.22
CA ARG A 281 -1.19 -20.00 -0.45
C ARG A 281 -2.71 -20.00 -0.62
N ASP A 282 -3.19 -19.06 -1.37
CA ASP A 282 -4.62 -18.88 -1.63
C ASP A 282 -4.93 -18.85 -3.14
N ALA A 283 -6.20 -18.66 -3.48
CA ALA A 283 -6.66 -18.65 -4.86
C ALA A 283 -6.17 -17.42 -5.64
N ASP A 284 -5.99 -16.27 -4.97
CA ASP A 284 -5.56 -15.04 -5.61
C ASP A 284 -4.07 -15.07 -5.96
N THR A 285 -3.28 -15.78 -5.16
CA THR A 285 -1.84 -15.95 -5.33
C THR A 285 -1.50 -17.11 -6.27
N GLY A 286 -2.15 -18.26 -6.09
CA GLY A 286 -1.88 -19.48 -6.85
C GLY A 286 -0.44 -20.00 -6.67
N ASP A 287 0.07 -20.76 -7.64
CA ASP A 287 1.46 -21.23 -7.61
C ASP A 287 2.42 -20.20 -8.21
N LEU A 288 3.10 -19.44 -7.37
CA LEU A 288 4.10 -18.43 -7.75
C LEU A 288 5.46 -19.03 -8.16
N PHE A 289 5.70 -20.30 -7.87
CA PHE A 289 7.04 -20.89 -7.96
C PHE A 289 7.15 -22.01 -8.99
N GLY A 290 6.06 -22.35 -9.69
CA GLY A 290 6.04 -23.41 -10.71
C GLY A 290 6.31 -24.80 -10.13
N GLY A 291 5.83 -25.07 -8.91
CA GLY A 291 6.08 -26.32 -8.17
C GLY A 291 7.49 -26.45 -7.57
N ASP A 292 8.38 -25.48 -7.78
CA ASP A 292 9.75 -25.53 -7.28
C ASP A 292 9.81 -25.17 -5.78
N ALA A 293 9.98 -26.18 -4.95
CA ALA A 293 10.08 -26.06 -3.51
C ALA A 293 11.31 -25.27 -3.04
N SER A 294 12.41 -25.25 -3.82
CA SER A 294 13.61 -24.46 -3.47
C SER A 294 13.33 -22.98 -3.65
N ARG A 295 12.72 -22.57 -4.77
CA ARG A 295 12.32 -21.19 -5.00
C ARG A 295 11.33 -20.70 -3.93
N ARG A 296 10.38 -21.56 -3.53
CA ARG A 296 9.44 -21.23 -2.45
C ARG A 296 10.19 -20.96 -1.14
N ARG A 297 11.11 -21.86 -0.73
CA ARG A 297 11.91 -21.68 0.48
C ARG A 297 12.76 -20.41 0.45
N GLU A 298 13.36 -20.08 -0.68
CA GLU A 298 14.15 -18.86 -0.83
C GLU A 298 13.31 -17.57 -0.71
N ASN A 299 12.00 -17.64 -0.89
CA ASN A 299 11.04 -16.57 -0.69
C ASN A 299 10.36 -16.59 0.69
N ASP A 300 10.57 -17.62 1.51
CA ASP A 300 10.28 -17.64 2.94
C ASP A 300 11.37 -16.88 3.69
N LEU A 301 11.00 -15.76 4.30
CA LEU A 301 11.97 -14.85 4.91
C LEU A 301 12.60 -15.43 6.17
N LEU A 302 11.85 -16.22 6.94
CA LEU A 302 12.39 -16.90 8.13
C LEU A 302 13.39 -17.99 7.73
N TRP A 303 13.02 -18.81 6.74
CA TRP A 303 13.96 -19.81 6.21
C TRP A 303 15.22 -19.14 5.66
N ARG A 304 15.04 -18.04 4.89
CA ARG A 304 16.15 -17.31 4.29
C ARG A 304 17.12 -16.77 5.33
N LEU A 305 16.62 -16.13 6.39
CA LEU A 305 17.44 -15.58 7.47
C LEU A 305 18.22 -16.68 8.23
N ARG A 306 17.63 -17.88 8.33
CA ARG A 306 18.24 -19.01 9.04
C ARG A 306 19.27 -19.79 8.22
N ASN A 307 19.15 -19.76 6.86
CA ASN A 307 19.90 -20.66 6.00
C ASN A 307 20.82 -19.97 4.99
N LEU A 308 20.66 -18.67 4.75
CA LEU A 308 21.46 -17.92 3.76
C LEU A 308 22.23 -16.77 4.43
N PRO A 309 23.38 -16.34 3.84
CA PRO A 309 24.08 -15.14 4.30
C PRO A 309 23.14 -13.92 4.31
N GLN A 310 23.13 -13.22 5.42
CA GLN A 310 22.30 -12.02 5.56
C GLN A 310 23.02 -10.79 5.00
N PRO A 311 22.35 -9.98 4.17
CA PRO A 311 22.96 -8.79 3.59
C PRO A 311 23.07 -7.64 4.61
N PRO A 312 23.95 -6.64 4.37
CA PRO A 312 24.12 -5.50 5.27
C PRO A 312 23.01 -4.46 5.11
N VAL A 313 21.76 -4.82 5.43
CA VAL A 313 20.56 -3.99 5.35
C VAL A 313 20.00 -3.68 6.73
N SER A 314 19.24 -2.57 6.83
CA SER A 314 18.49 -2.22 8.02
C SER A 314 17.02 -2.61 7.84
N LEU A 315 16.48 -3.39 8.76
CA LEU A 315 15.11 -3.88 8.74
C LEU A 315 14.31 -3.28 9.91
N LEU A 316 13.06 -2.96 9.69
CA LEU A 316 12.09 -2.63 10.71
C LEU A 316 10.87 -3.52 10.52
N VAL A 317 10.34 -4.06 11.61
CA VAL A 317 9.04 -4.72 11.62
C VAL A 317 8.12 -4.02 12.61
N ALA A 318 6.87 -3.81 12.20
CA ALA A 318 5.84 -3.30 13.09
C ALA A 318 4.74 -4.36 13.26
N SER A 319 4.20 -4.49 14.46
CA SER A 319 3.13 -5.44 14.78
C SER A 319 2.45 -5.05 16.09
N SER A 320 1.38 -5.76 16.47
CA SER A 320 0.65 -5.55 17.70
C SER A 320 0.63 -6.81 18.56
N ARG A 321 0.85 -6.66 19.88
CA ARG A 321 0.86 -7.80 20.82
C ARG A 321 -0.49 -8.49 20.93
N ARG A 322 -1.58 -7.76 20.78
CA ARG A 322 -2.95 -8.28 20.82
C ARG A 322 -3.67 -7.86 19.54
N GLY A 323 -4.31 -8.82 18.88
CA GLY A 323 -5.13 -8.63 17.69
C GLY A 323 -4.40 -8.84 16.36
N GLU A 324 -3.07 -8.94 16.32
CA GLU A 324 -2.29 -9.27 15.13
C GLU A 324 -1.89 -10.75 15.14
N HIS A 325 -2.35 -11.51 14.14
CA HIS A 325 -2.08 -12.95 14.05
C HIS A 325 -0.61 -13.25 13.76
N GLN A 326 0.08 -12.40 13.02
CA GLN A 326 1.47 -12.55 12.67
C GLN A 326 2.44 -12.17 13.80
N TYR A 327 1.96 -11.70 14.96
CA TYR A 327 2.86 -11.26 16.03
C TYR A 327 3.87 -12.34 16.48
N PRO A 328 3.51 -13.62 16.67
CA PRO A 328 4.48 -14.67 16.99
C PRO A 328 5.55 -14.83 15.91
N GLN A 329 5.20 -14.83 14.62
CA GLN A 329 6.15 -14.90 13.52
C GLN A 329 7.02 -13.64 13.43
N THR A 330 6.48 -12.47 13.81
CA THR A 330 7.26 -11.22 13.92
C THR A 330 8.38 -11.37 14.95
N LEU A 331 8.13 -12.00 16.10
CA LEU A 331 9.15 -12.27 17.11
C LEU A 331 10.21 -13.24 16.57
N GLU A 332 9.79 -14.31 15.90
CA GLU A 332 10.73 -15.24 15.26
C GLU A 332 11.62 -14.56 14.21
N PHE A 333 11.03 -13.64 13.43
CA PHE A 333 11.78 -12.86 12.44
C PHE A 333 12.82 -11.97 13.12
N ILE A 334 12.45 -11.27 14.20
CA ILE A 334 13.38 -10.45 14.98
C ILE A 334 14.54 -11.31 15.51
N GLU A 335 14.23 -12.48 16.06
CA GLU A 335 15.23 -13.40 16.59
C GLU A 335 16.13 -14.03 15.51
N ALA A 336 15.64 -14.14 14.28
CA ALA A 336 16.41 -14.73 13.17
C ALA A 336 17.43 -13.77 12.55
N VAL A 337 17.26 -12.45 12.71
CA VAL A 337 18.18 -11.46 12.12
C VAL A 337 19.54 -11.48 12.84
N ARG A 338 20.63 -11.53 12.06
CA ARG A 338 22.02 -11.54 12.52
C ARG A 338 22.87 -10.53 11.75
N PRO A 339 23.96 -10.02 12.33
CA PRO A 339 24.91 -9.22 11.57
C PRO A 339 25.38 -9.91 10.28
N PRO A 340 25.57 -9.14 9.19
CA PRO A 340 25.58 -7.68 9.12
C PRO A 340 24.19 -7.01 8.99
N ALA A 341 23.09 -7.79 8.84
CA ALA A 341 21.74 -7.25 8.90
C ALA A 341 21.43 -6.68 10.29
N ARG A 342 20.58 -5.64 10.34
CA ARG A 342 20.16 -4.99 11.59
C ARG A 342 18.65 -4.96 11.64
N ILE A 343 18.09 -5.14 12.84
CA ILE A 343 16.62 -5.14 13.07
C ILE A 343 16.24 -4.08 14.10
N SER A 344 15.12 -3.44 13.84
CA SER A 344 14.38 -2.59 14.78
C SER A 344 12.92 -3.03 14.79
N SER A 345 12.17 -2.71 15.83
CA SER A 345 10.76 -3.05 15.90
C SER A 345 9.91 -1.94 16.49
N ILE A 346 8.66 -1.86 16.02
CA ILE A 346 7.58 -1.06 16.59
C ILE A 346 6.51 -2.05 17.04
N VAL A 347 6.29 -2.15 18.37
CA VAL A 347 5.31 -3.08 18.92
C VAL A 347 4.22 -2.32 19.64
N LEU A 348 3.03 -2.29 19.04
CA LEU A 348 1.85 -1.71 19.64
C LEU A 348 1.27 -2.64 20.72
N ALA A 349 0.65 -2.07 21.75
CA ALA A 349 0.01 -2.86 22.82
C ALA A 349 -1.21 -3.66 22.27
N SER A 350 -1.92 -3.07 21.30
CA SER A 350 -3.07 -3.68 20.63
C SER A 350 -3.30 -3.05 19.26
N GLY A 351 -3.81 -3.87 18.34
CA GLY A 351 -4.18 -3.50 16.97
C GLY A 351 -4.49 -4.77 16.20
N GLY A 352 -5.35 -4.68 15.20
CA GLY A 352 -5.64 -5.78 14.28
C GLY A 352 -4.94 -5.59 12.95
N HIS A 353 -5.17 -6.53 12.04
CA HIS A 353 -4.69 -6.43 10.65
C HIS A 353 -5.59 -5.48 9.85
N ASN A 354 -5.47 -4.18 10.09
CA ASN A 354 -6.36 -3.17 9.55
C ASN A 354 -5.71 -1.78 9.44
N TYR A 355 -6.41 -0.86 8.76
CA TYR A 355 -5.93 0.49 8.49
C TYR A 355 -5.68 1.35 9.71
N GLU A 356 -6.48 1.19 10.77
CA GLU A 356 -6.28 1.94 12.01
C GLU A 356 -4.92 1.61 12.62
N THR A 357 -4.59 0.33 12.66
CA THR A 357 -3.29 -0.15 13.15
C THR A 357 -2.16 0.37 12.28
N TRP A 358 -2.25 0.16 10.98
CA TRP A 358 -1.20 0.60 10.03
C TRP A 358 -1.04 2.12 10.02
N GLY A 359 -2.15 2.88 10.16
CA GLY A 359 -2.09 4.34 10.28
C GLY A 359 -1.28 4.82 11.49
N ARG A 360 -1.22 4.02 12.58
CA ARG A 360 -0.37 4.30 13.75
C ARG A 360 1.10 3.87 13.53
N GLU A 361 1.33 2.86 12.67
CA GLU A 361 2.66 2.33 12.39
C GLU A 361 3.41 3.16 11.33
N VAL A 362 2.70 3.72 10.34
CA VAL A 362 3.29 4.45 9.20
C VAL A 362 4.16 5.63 9.64
N PRO A 363 3.71 6.58 10.51
CA PRO A 363 4.53 7.74 10.82
C PRO A 363 5.88 7.39 11.46
N PRO A 364 5.97 6.59 12.53
CA PRO A 364 7.26 6.25 13.12
C PRO A 364 8.12 5.37 12.22
N ALA A 365 7.51 4.51 11.39
CA ALA A 365 8.25 3.67 10.45
C ALA A 365 8.87 4.50 9.32
N LEU A 366 8.16 5.49 8.78
CA LEU A 366 8.67 6.38 7.74
C LEU A 366 9.84 7.22 8.26
N VAL A 367 9.70 7.80 9.46
CA VAL A 367 10.79 8.56 10.11
C VAL A 367 12.01 7.67 10.32
N TRP A 368 11.82 6.46 10.85
CA TRP A 368 12.90 5.50 11.05
C TRP A 368 13.59 5.15 9.73
N LEU A 369 12.80 4.85 8.69
CA LEU A 369 13.30 4.41 7.40
C LEU A 369 14.18 5.49 6.75
N VAL A 370 13.68 6.74 6.65
CA VAL A 370 14.43 7.87 6.09
C VAL A 370 15.70 8.15 6.88
N GLY A 371 15.67 7.96 8.21
CA GLY A 371 16.86 8.07 9.07
C GLY A 371 17.95 7.02 8.81
N ARG A 372 17.63 5.93 8.10
CA ARG A 372 18.59 4.86 7.73
C ARG A 372 19.19 5.05 6.34
N LEU A 373 18.67 5.98 5.56
CA LEU A 373 19.15 6.22 4.22
C LEU A 373 20.26 7.27 4.23
N ALA A 374 21.28 7.11 3.40
CA ALA A 374 22.29 8.14 3.20
C ALA A 374 21.79 9.21 2.21
N PRO A 375 22.27 10.46 2.29
CA PRO A 375 22.19 11.37 1.16
C PRO A 375 22.86 10.72 -0.04
N GLY A 376 22.33 10.91 -1.25
CA GLY A 376 23.08 10.56 -2.45
C GLY A 376 24.36 11.39 -2.50
N ASP A 377 25.47 10.77 -2.88
CA ASP A 377 26.67 11.53 -3.20
C ASP A 377 26.30 12.34 -4.45
N GLY A 378 26.12 13.65 -4.29
CA GLY A 378 25.95 14.56 -5.41
C GLY A 378 27.18 14.39 -6.29
N GLY A 379 27.02 13.78 -7.47
CA GLY A 379 28.13 13.43 -8.33
C GLY A 379 29.04 14.66 -8.57
N SER A 380 30.27 14.48 -8.17
CA SER A 380 31.38 15.37 -8.53
C SER A 380 31.63 15.33 -10.04
#